data_dc6ff3ebae2179260df5199dab45c99d
#
_entry.id   dc6ff3ebae2179260df5199dab45c99d
#
_cell.length_a   1.000
_cell.length_b   1.000
_cell.length_c   1.000
_cell.angle_alpha   90.00
_cell.angle_beta   90.00
_cell.angle_gamma   90.00
#
_symmetry.space_group_name_H-M   'P 1'
#
loop_
_entity.id
_entity.type
_entity.pdbx_description
1 polymer ?
#
loop_
_entity_poly.entity_id
_entity_poly.type
_entity_poly.pdbx_seq_one_letter_code
_entity_poly.pdbx_strand_id
1 'polypeptide(L)'
;PGVVGEQVAGFGAPPATLLSATEARDLFTNNPWHPARYHIRFTVPSWWDDIGLLPVKRTKGRAGWFWPNVPGTTHETWVDTAELKLAIDEGWDTEAGPDGPITQPIEFLEGIKLTKVDPIRGWVKTIQDMIDIAEKRWADKNPTATTILTSALKNMLRVTIGQMSASNPVTTTVVYDADDIPSDIEGFDVIRNKTGDTIAYQYQTARRRPDPDTWHPEIAARIWALSRVRTLNTPIADPTTGKNATTKGGALRMNSRTLLAIHGDAIYTSNVPPWALPVAQGGGDDGKDGRLRVKGVLPGPLEAPQTGSERAALSEQAEQVGLPEEATSD
;
A
#
# COMPACT_ATOMS: atom_id res chain seq x y z
N PRO A 1 -5.04 -14.28 2.40
CA PRO A 1 -6.23 -13.50 2.12
C PRO A 1 -6.55 -13.59 0.63
N GLY A 2 -7.79 -14.01 0.31
CA GLY A 2 -8.24 -14.16 -1.05
C GLY A 2 -8.14 -12.84 -1.79
N VAL A 3 -7.65 -12.89 -2.98
CA VAL A 3 -7.57 -11.79 -3.91
C VAL A 3 -8.81 -11.83 -4.78
N VAL A 4 -9.20 -10.72 -5.29
CA VAL A 4 -10.44 -10.58 -5.98
C VAL A 4 -10.17 -10.22 -7.40
N GLY A 5 -10.81 -10.88 -8.25
CA GLY A 5 -10.76 -10.56 -9.64
C GLY A 5 -12.00 -11.02 -10.33
N GLU A 6 -12.27 -10.37 -11.34
CA GLU A 6 -13.18 -10.77 -12.34
C GLU A 6 -12.53 -11.82 -13.20
N GLN A 7 -13.21 -12.23 -14.21
CA GLN A 7 -12.70 -13.18 -15.16
C GLN A 7 -11.38 -12.69 -15.76
N VAL A 8 -10.34 -13.14 -15.13
CA VAL A 8 -9.01 -13.07 -15.68
C VAL A 8 -8.91 -14.24 -16.60
N ALA A 9 -8.50 -14.06 -17.82
CA ALA A 9 -8.22 -15.19 -18.67
C ALA A 9 -7.25 -16.12 -17.93
N GLY A 10 -7.63 -17.35 -17.82
CA GLY A 10 -6.91 -18.34 -17.01
C GLY A 10 -7.37 -18.50 -15.57
N PHE A 11 -8.12 -17.57 -14.99
CA PHE A 11 -8.64 -17.71 -13.63
C PHE A 11 -10.14 -17.96 -13.55
N GLY A 12 -10.87 -17.72 -14.65
CA GLY A 12 -12.29 -18.08 -14.77
C GLY A 12 -13.24 -17.41 -13.78
N ALA A 13 -12.83 -16.29 -13.18
CA ALA A 13 -13.68 -15.60 -12.24
C ALA A 13 -14.87 -14.94 -12.95
N PRO A 14 -16.08 -14.98 -12.37
CA PRO A 14 -17.23 -14.30 -12.96
C PRO A 14 -17.06 -12.78 -12.89
N PRO A 15 -17.79 -12.05 -13.74
CA PRO A 15 -17.80 -10.60 -13.76
C PRO A 15 -18.11 -9.97 -12.40
N ALA A 16 -17.55 -8.81 -12.14
CA ALA A 16 -17.91 -7.99 -11.01
C ALA A 16 -19.36 -7.51 -11.14
N THR A 17 -20.07 -7.41 -10.02
CA THR A 17 -21.46 -6.96 -9.98
C THR A 17 -21.52 -5.53 -9.46
N LEU A 18 -22.13 -4.63 -10.21
CA LEU A 18 -22.44 -3.28 -9.73
C LEU A 18 -23.58 -3.38 -8.70
N LEU A 19 -23.45 -2.61 -7.65
CA LEU A 19 -24.40 -2.54 -6.55
C LEU A 19 -24.90 -1.10 -6.43
N SER A 20 -26.19 -0.96 -6.18
CA SER A 20 -26.78 0.28 -5.71
C SER A 20 -26.27 0.64 -4.31
N ALA A 21 -26.53 1.87 -3.87
CA ALA A 21 -26.16 2.33 -2.53
C ALA A 21 -26.67 1.41 -1.40
N THR A 22 -27.93 0.98 -1.50
CA THR A 22 -28.54 0.07 -0.51
C THR A 22 -27.87 -1.30 -0.53
N GLU A 23 -27.73 -1.91 -1.71
CA GLU A 23 -27.07 -3.22 -1.84
C GLU A 23 -25.61 -3.19 -1.37
N ALA A 24 -24.88 -2.09 -1.63
CA ALA A 24 -23.51 -1.89 -1.18
C ALA A 24 -23.43 -1.83 0.35
N ARG A 25 -24.32 -1.07 1.00
CA ARG A 25 -24.42 -1.01 2.46
C ARG A 25 -24.78 -2.38 3.04
N ASP A 26 -25.78 -3.05 2.48
CA ASP A 26 -26.23 -4.37 2.94
C ASP A 26 -25.12 -5.41 2.81
N LEU A 27 -24.38 -5.42 1.69
CA LEU A 27 -23.25 -6.32 1.51
C LEU A 27 -22.19 -6.08 2.59
N PHE A 28 -21.82 -4.84 2.84
CA PHE A 28 -20.83 -4.50 3.85
C PHE A 28 -21.29 -4.89 5.26
N THR A 29 -22.52 -4.56 5.61
CA THR A 29 -23.09 -4.85 6.94
C THR A 29 -23.16 -6.36 7.21
N ASN A 30 -23.65 -7.13 6.23
CA ASN A 30 -23.82 -8.58 6.38
C ASN A 30 -22.50 -9.37 6.22
N ASN A 31 -21.54 -8.86 5.46
CA ASN A 31 -20.25 -9.50 5.22
C ASN A 31 -19.10 -8.50 5.04
N PRO A 32 -18.63 -7.88 6.12
CA PRO A 32 -17.58 -6.84 6.07
C PRO A 32 -16.20 -7.36 5.68
N TRP A 33 -16.09 -8.62 5.28
CA TRP A 33 -14.86 -9.24 4.75
C TRP A 33 -14.98 -9.61 3.27
N HIS A 34 -16.18 -9.45 2.70
CA HIS A 34 -16.38 -9.75 1.29
C HIS A 34 -15.57 -8.79 0.44
N PRO A 35 -14.81 -9.29 -0.52
CA PRO A 35 -14.06 -8.43 -1.43
C PRO A 35 -15.02 -7.56 -2.25
N ALA A 36 -14.92 -6.26 -2.06
CA ALA A 36 -15.71 -5.26 -2.77
C ALA A 36 -15.00 -3.92 -2.79
N ARG A 37 -15.44 -3.05 -3.66
CA ARG A 37 -15.09 -1.64 -3.67
C ARG A 37 -16.36 -0.83 -3.45
N TYR A 38 -16.25 0.20 -2.65
CA TYR A 38 -17.38 1.05 -2.29
C TYR A 38 -17.07 2.49 -2.67
N HIS A 39 -17.98 3.11 -3.39
CA HIS A 39 -18.00 4.54 -3.59
C HIS A 39 -18.74 5.14 -2.42
N ILE A 40 -18.08 5.94 -1.63
CA ILE A 40 -18.61 6.48 -0.39
C ILE A 40 -18.39 7.98 -0.31
N ARG A 41 -19.28 8.63 0.45
CA ARG A 41 -19.06 9.97 0.98
C ARG A 41 -18.94 9.87 2.49
N PHE A 42 -17.91 10.52 3.04
CA PHE A 42 -17.62 10.49 4.47
C PHE A 42 -17.18 11.86 4.97
N THR A 43 -17.41 12.12 6.25
CA THR A 43 -16.90 13.29 6.95
C THR A 43 -15.88 12.83 7.98
N VAL A 44 -14.69 13.45 8.01
CA VAL A 44 -13.69 13.17 9.04
C VAL A 44 -14.32 13.53 10.39
N PRO A 45 -14.34 12.60 11.38
CA PRO A 45 -14.94 12.86 12.67
C PRO A 45 -14.36 14.10 13.35
N SER A 46 -15.18 14.89 14.02
CA SER A 46 -14.74 16.13 14.68
C SER A 46 -13.78 15.89 15.85
N TRP A 47 -13.81 14.71 16.44
CA TRP A 47 -12.94 14.27 17.51
C TRP A 47 -11.65 13.58 17.03
N TRP A 48 -11.49 13.40 15.70
CA TRP A 48 -10.32 12.72 15.13
C TRP A 48 -9.12 13.65 15.10
N ASP A 49 -8.04 13.25 15.76
CA ASP A 49 -6.78 13.99 15.87
C ASP A 49 -5.57 13.23 15.35
N ASP A 50 -5.80 12.10 14.66
CA ASP A 50 -4.77 11.18 14.16
C ASP A 50 -4.66 11.25 12.62
N ILE A 51 -3.92 10.32 12.05
CA ILE A 51 -3.73 10.19 10.59
C ILE A 51 -5.03 9.82 9.89
N GLY A 52 -5.19 10.28 8.65
CA GLY A 52 -6.36 9.94 7.84
C GLY A 52 -6.41 8.44 7.49
N LEU A 53 -7.60 7.85 7.51
CA LEU A 53 -7.79 6.41 7.28
C LEU A 53 -8.15 6.07 5.83
N LEU A 54 -8.91 6.94 5.18
CA LEU A 54 -9.46 6.69 3.85
C LEU A 54 -8.72 7.50 2.78
N PRO A 55 -8.30 6.86 1.68
CA PRO A 55 -7.59 7.54 0.60
C PRO A 55 -8.54 8.34 -0.28
N VAL A 56 -8.15 9.57 -0.63
CA VAL A 56 -8.87 10.42 -1.57
C VAL A 56 -7.95 10.81 -2.72
N LYS A 57 -8.42 10.67 -3.95
CA LYS A 57 -7.67 11.08 -5.14
C LYS A 57 -7.72 12.61 -5.29
N ARG A 58 -6.56 13.23 -5.43
CA ARG A 58 -6.49 14.66 -5.74
C ARG A 58 -6.99 14.94 -7.15
N THR A 59 -7.93 15.85 -7.28
CA THR A 59 -8.49 16.28 -8.58
C THR A 59 -7.82 17.54 -9.13
N LYS A 60 -7.09 18.27 -8.29
CA LYS A 60 -6.41 19.52 -8.65
C LYS A 60 -4.98 19.54 -8.10
N GLY A 61 -4.07 20.20 -8.82
CA GLY A 61 -2.67 20.33 -8.41
C GLY A 61 -1.84 19.07 -8.69
N ARG A 62 -0.94 18.70 -7.75
CA ARG A 62 -0.14 17.48 -7.87
C ARG A 62 -1.05 16.26 -7.95
N ALA A 63 -0.89 15.46 -9.00
CA ALA A 63 -1.54 14.15 -9.08
C ALA A 63 -1.14 13.28 -7.89
N GLY A 64 -2.06 12.46 -7.40
CA GLY A 64 -1.78 11.52 -6.33
C GLY A 64 -2.95 11.33 -5.38
N TRP A 65 -2.67 10.63 -4.30
CA TRP A 65 -3.59 10.33 -3.24
C TRP A 65 -3.20 11.10 -1.98
N PHE A 66 -4.18 11.43 -1.15
CA PHE A 66 -3.96 11.96 0.19
C PHE A 66 -4.97 11.34 1.16
N TRP A 67 -4.67 11.40 2.42
CA TRP A 67 -5.50 10.85 3.49
C TRP A 67 -5.98 12.02 4.34
N PRO A 68 -7.23 12.48 4.12
CA PRO A 68 -7.76 13.62 4.87
C PRO A 68 -7.88 13.25 6.36
N ASN A 69 -7.41 14.17 7.20
CA ASN A 69 -7.48 14.06 8.66
C ASN A 69 -7.92 15.36 9.33
N VAL A 70 -8.39 16.34 8.54
CA VAL A 70 -8.90 17.60 9.09
C VAL A 70 -10.34 17.39 9.54
N PRO A 71 -10.63 17.46 10.85
CA PRO A 71 -11.97 17.24 11.39
C PRO A 71 -13.04 18.06 10.70
N GLY A 72 -14.21 17.48 10.47
CA GLY A 72 -15.36 18.12 9.85
C GLY A 72 -15.29 18.26 8.32
N THR A 73 -14.19 17.88 7.68
CA THR A 73 -14.11 17.93 6.20
C THR A 73 -14.79 16.72 5.57
N THR A 74 -15.57 16.98 4.51
CA THR A 74 -16.31 15.95 3.78
C THR A 74 -15.60 15.62 2.47
N HIS A 75 -15.51 14.34 2.17
CA HIS A 75 -14.84 13.81 1.00
C HIS A 75 -15.64 12.68 0.35
N GLU A 76 -15.36 12.44 -0.92
CA GLU A 76 -15.95 11.35 -1.70
C GLU A 76 -14.84 10.56 -2.38
N THR A 77 -14.93 9.23 -2.32
CA THR A 77 -13.86 8.35 -2.83
C THR A 77 -14.32 6.91 -3.02
N TRP A 78 -13.55 6.17 -3.80
CA TRP A 78 -13.62 4.72 -3.90
C TRP A 78 -12.64 4.07 -2.94
N VAL A 79 -13.14 3.19 -2.08
CA VAL A 79 -12.33 2.47 -1.09
C VAL A 79 -12.50 0.96 -1.22
N ASP A 80 -11.50 0.24 -0.76
CA ASP A 80 -11.59 -1.21 -0.60
C ASP A 80 -12.30 -1.56 0.72
N THR A 81 -12.95 -2.72 0.75
CA THR A 81 -13.59 -3.27 1.96
C THR A 81 -12.69 -3.19 3.20
N ALA A 82 -11.39 -3.47 3.05
CA ALA A 82 -10.49 -3.50 4.20
C ALA A 82 -10.24 -2.11 4.78
N GLU A 83 -10.12 -1.09 3.93
CA GLU A 83 -9.94 0.30 4.34
C GLU A 83 -11.20 0.84 5.00
N LEU A 84 -12.36 0.58 4.38
CA LEU A 84 -13.65 0.97 4.94
C LEU A 84 -13.89 0.32 6.31
N LYS A 85 -13.59 -0.98 6.40
CA LYS A 85 -13.72 -1.69 7.68
C LYS A 85 -12.81 -1.10 8.75
N LEU A 86 -11.56 -0.76 8.43
CA LEU A 86 -10.67 -0.10 9.39
C LEU A 86 -11.26 1.23 9.87
N ALA A 87 -11.76 2.06 8.96
CA ALA A 87 -12.35 3.34 9.33
C ALA A 87 -13.56 3.18 10.25
N ILE A 88 -14.43 2.20 9.97
CA ILE A 88 -15.60 1.90 10.82
C ILE A 88 -15.18 1.31 12.18
N ASP A 89 -14.21 0.40 12.21
CA ASP A 89 -13.68 -0.16 13.45
C ASP A 89 -13.04 0.92 14.35
N GLU A 90 -12.47 1.98 13.77
CA GLU A 90 -11.93 3.14 14.47
C GLU A 90 -13.00 4.25 14.72
N GLY A 91 -14.27 3.96 14.46
CA GLY A 91 -15.39 4.82 14.84
C GLY A 91 -15.78 5.91 13.84
N TRP A 92 -15.34 5.85 12.60
CA TRP A 92 -15.67 6.87 11.59
C TRP A 92 -17.12 6.82 11.08
N ASP A 93 -17.89 5.79 11.43
CA ASP A 93 -19.33 5.64 11.09
C ASP A 93 -20.23 5.79 12.32
N THR A 94 -19.76 6.37 13.39
CA THR A 94 -20.56 6.56 14.60
C THR A 94 -21.17 7.95 14.64
N GLU A 95 -22.47 8.02 14.94
CA GLU A 95 -23.19 9.28 15.18
C GLU A 95 -22.83 9.91 16.53
N ALA A 96 -22.16 9.16 17.40
CA ALA A 96 -21.81 9.59 18.75
C ALA A 96 -20.30 9.51 18.97
N GLY A 97 -19.64 10.67 19.08
CA GLY A 97 -18.33 10.79 19.68
C GLY A 97 -18.42 10.71 21.22
N PRO A 98 -17.28 10.69 21.93
CA PRO A 98 -17.24 10.67 23.39
C PRO A 98 -18.01 11.83 24.04
N ASP A 99 -18.23 12.94 23.32
CA ASP A 99 -18.92 14.14 23.81
C ASP A 99 -20.27 14.42 23.13
N GLY A 100 -20.83 13.46 22.38
CA GLY A 100 -22.14 13.59 21.74
C GLY A 100 -22.15 13.36 20.22
N PRO A 101 -23.33 13.54 19.55
CA PRO A 101 -23.50 13.21 18.14
C PRO A 101 -22.76 14.21 17.25
N ILE A 102 -21.75 13.78 16.52
CA ILE A 102 -20.88 14.69 15.75
C ILE A 102 -20.50 14.18 14.36
N THR A 103 -20.72 12.93 14.03
CA THR A 103 -20.39 12.42 12.71
C THR A 103 -21.62 12.13 11.88
N GLN A 104 -21.58 12.57 10.63
CA GLN A 104 -22.49 12.02 9.64
C GLN A 104 -22.04 10.59 9.33
N PRO A 105 -22.94 9.61 9.33
CA PRO A 105 -22.62 8.25 8.97
C PRO A 105 -22.01 8.22 7.56
N ILE A 106 -21.15 7.24 7.32
CA ILE A 106 -20.58 7.02 5.98
C ILE A 106 -21.74 6.71 5.02
N GLU A 107 -21.88 7.57 4.01
CA GLU A 107 -22.90 7.40 2.97
C GLU A 107 -22.35 6.50 1.86
N PHE A 108 -23.02 5.38 1.61
CA PHE A 108 -22.74 4.55 0.45
C PHE A 108 -23.45 5.15 -0.77
N LEU A 109 -22.73 5.37 -1.85
CA LEU A 109 -23.27 5.88 -3.11
C LEU A 109 -23.52 4.74 -4.11
N GLU A 110 -22.57 3.85 -4.24
CA GLU A 110 -22.62 2.65 -5.06
C GLU A 110 -21.54 1.66 -4.64
N GLY A 111 -21.49 0.48 -5.24
CA GLY A 111 -20.45 -0.49 -4.97
C GLY A 111 -20.14 -1.41 -6.14
N ILE A 112 -19.04 -2.11 -6.03
CA ILE A 112 -18.63 -3.17 -6.95
C ILE A 112 -18.35 -4.42 -6.10
N LYS A 113 -19.23 -5.39 -6.18
CA LYS A 113 -19.02 -6.71 -5.59
C LYS A 113 -18.07 -7.50 -6.48
N LEU A 114 -17.01 -7.98 -5.89
CA LEU A 114 -15.97 -8.74 -6.60
C LEU A 114 -16.06 -10.22 -6.22
N THR A 115 -15.72 -11.11 -7.13
CA THR A 115 -15.64 -12.52 -6.83
C THR A 115 -14.38 -12.84 -6.06
N LYS A 116 -14.51 -13.60 -4.98
CA LYS A 116 -13.36 -14.02 -4.19
C LYS A 116 -12.59 -15.12 -4.95
N VAL A 117 -11.37 -14.80 -5.37
CA VAL A 117 -10.44 -15.73 -6.00
C VAL A 117 -9.07 -15.65 -5.29
N ASP A 118 -8.25 -16.63 -5.51
CA ASP A 118 -6.88 -16.68 -4.96
C ASP A 118 -5.88 -17.11 -6.04
N PRO A 119 -5.75 -16.31 -7.12
CA PRO A 119 -5.05 -16.72 -8.33
C PRO A 119 -3.54 -16.80 -8.17
N ILE A 120 -2.97 -16.03 -7.24
CA ILE A 120 -1.52 -15.91 -7.10
C ILE A 120 -0.95 -16.61 -5.86
N ARG A 121 -1.78 -17.18 -5.01
CA ARG A 121 -1.33 -17.82 -3.76
C ARG A 121 -0.30 -18.92 -4.00
N GLY A 122 -0.58 -19.83 -4.93
CA GLY A 122 0.33 -20.93 -5.24
C GLY A 122 1.67 -20.42 -5.73
N TRP A 123 1.66 -19.43 -6.58
CA TRP A 123 2.87 -18.80 -7.11
C TRP A 123 3.65 -18.05 -6.03
N VAL A 124 2.98 -17.23 -5.21
CA VAL A 124 3.62 -16.53 -4.08
C VAL A 124 4.24 -17.55 -3.11
N LYS A 125 3.52 -18.62 -2.80
CA LYS A 125 4.04 -19.69 -1.93
C LYS A 125 5.30 -20.32 -2.54
N THR A 126 5.29 -20.64 -3.82
CA THR A 126 6.46 -21.21 -4.50
C THR A 126 7.67 -20.29 -4.40
N ILE A 127 7.49 -18.97 -4.67
CA ILE A 127 8.59 -18.01 -4.55
C ILE A 127 9.10 -17.93 -3.10
N GLN A 128 8.20 -17.93 -2.12
CA GLN A 128 8.58 -17.90 -0.70
C GLN A 128 9.35 -19.16 -0.31
N ASP A 129 8.86 -20.35 -0.70
CA ASP A 129 9.56 -21.63 -0.46
C ASP A 129 10.97 -21.62 -1.09
N MET A 130 11.14 -20.99 -2.27
CA MET A 130 12.45 -20.85 -2.92
C MET A 130 13.38 -19.91 -2.13
N ILE A 131 12.87 -18.79 -1.60
CA ILE A 131 13.62 -17.88 -0.74
C ILE A 131 14.08 -18.62 0.52
N ASP A 132 13.17 -19.31 1.20
CA ASP A 132 13.46 -20.06 2.42
C ASP A 132 14.52 -21.16 2.18
N ILE A 133 14.44 -21.84 1.04
CA ILE A 133 15.43 -22.86 0.65
C ILE A 133 16.80 -22.20 0.41
N ALA A 134 16.83 -21.07 -0.27
CA ALA A 134 18.07 -20.35 -0.55
C ALA A 134 18.75 -19.91 0.75
N GLU A 135 17.98 -19.31 1.65
CA GLU A 135 18.48 -18.83 2.94
C GLU A 135 18.97 -20.00 3.83
N LYS A 136 18.21 -21.07 3.95
CA LYS A 136 18.58 -22.21 4.81
C LYS A 136 19.74 -23.05 4.29
N ARG A 137 19.91 -23.19 2.97
CA ARG A 137 20.90 -24.10 2.39
C ARG A 137 22.20 -23.44 1.99
N TRP A 138 22.15 -22.16 1.62
CA TRP A 138 23.29 -21.51 0.95
C TRP A 138 23.78 -20.25 1.65
N ALA A 139 23.05 -19.68 2.61
CA ALA A 139 23.48 -18.44 3.29
C ALA A 139 24.90 -18.55 3.84
N ASP A 140 25.21 -19.64 4.57
CA ASP A 140 26.53 -19.86 5.16
C ASP A 140 27.60 -20.24 4.14
N LYS A 141 27.20 -20.87 3.00
CA LYS A 141 28.15 -21.36 2.00
C LYS A 141 28.49 -20.32 0.96
N ASN A 142 27.53 -19.50 0.57
CA ASN A 142 27.70 -18.44 -0.41
C ASN A 142 26.71 -17.31 -0.15
N PRO A 143 26.99 -16.43 0.83
CA PRO A 143 26.09 -15.36 1.24
C PRO A 143 25.77 -14.39 0.09
N THR A 144 26.77 -14.07 -0.76
CA THR A 144 26.57 -13.15 -1.90
C THR A 144 25.57 -13.72 -2.91
N ALA A 145 25.73 -14.98 -3.32
CA ALA A 145 24.80 -15.61 -4.25
C ALA A 145 23.39 -15.75 -3.65
N THR A 146 23.31 -16.05 -2.36
CA THR A 146 22.03 -16.11 -1.64
C THR A 146 21.33 -14.75 -1.67
N THR A 147 22.04 -13.68 -1.36
CA THR A 147 21.49 -12.32 -1.38
C THR A 147 21.00 -11.94 -2.79
N ILE A 148 21.78 -12.22 -3.83
CA ILE A 148 21.36 -11.94 -5.22
C ILE A 148 20.10 -12.72 -5.58
N LEU A 149 20.06 -14.02 -5.29
CA LEU A 149 18.92 -14.88 -5.61
C LEU A 149 17.66 -14.44 -4.86
N THR A 150 17.72 -14.24 -3.54
CA THR A 150 16.57 -13.82 -2.74
C THR A 150 16.07 -12.43 -3.14
N SER A 151 16.98 -11.51 -3.49
CA SER A 151 16.60 -10.19 -4.01
C SER A 151 15.89 -10.29 -5.37
N ALA A 152 16.37 -11.14 -6.27
CA ALA A 152 15.72 -11.39 -7.56
C ALA A 152 14.30 -11.97 -7.36
N LEU A 153 14.14 -12.96 -6.49
CA LEU A 153 12.84 -13.57 -6.16
C LEU A 153 11.87 -12.55 -5.53
N LYS A 154 12.34 -11.73 -4.59
CA LYS A 154 11.55 -10.64 -4.01
C LYS A 154 11.14 -9.60 -5.07
N ASN A 155 12.02 -9.28 -6.01
CA ASN A 155 11.70 -8.39 -7.12
C ASN A 155 10.65 -8.98 -8.08
N MET A 156 10.66 -10.28 -8.34
CA MET A 156 9.61 -10.92 -9.13
C MET A 156 8.21 -10.68 -8.51
N LEU A 157 8.06 -10.81 -7.19
CA LEU A 157 6.81 -10.52 -6.49
C LEU A 157 6.38 -9.05 -6.69
N ARG A 158 7.30 -8.11 -6.51
CA ARG A 158 7.02 -6.66 -6.65
C ARG A 158 6.63 -6.28 -8.07
N VAL A 159 7.36 -6.77 -9.05
CA VAL A 159 7.11 -6.49 -10.47
C VAL A 159 5.75 -7.04 -10.90
N THR A 160 5.37 -8.21 -10.44
CA THR A 160 4.06 -8.79 -10.78
C THR A 160 2.90 -7.93 -10.26
N ILE A 161 2.97 -7.44 -9.01
CA ILE A 161 1.95 -6.52 -8.47
C ILE A 161 1.93 -5.22 -9.28
N GLY A 162 3.10 -4.68 -9.62
CA GLY A 162 3.24 -3.49 -10.45
C GLY A 162 2.63 -3.68 -11.84
N GLN A 163 2.85 -4.81 -12.46
CA GLN A 163 2.28 -5.16 -13.77
C GLN A 163 0.75 -5.26 -13.74
N MET A 164 0.19 -5.86 -12.69
CA MET A 164 -1.26 -5.92 -12.50
C MET A 164 -1.90 -4.54 -12.39
N SER A 165 -1.18 -3.55 -11.85
CA SER A 165 -1.68 -2.18 -11.66
C SER A 165 -1.34 -1.23 -12.81
N ALA A 166 -0.49 -1.62 -13.73
CA ALA A 166 -0.03 -0.75 -14.81
C ALA A 166 -1.22 -0.34 -15.69
N SER A 167 -1.69 0.88 -15.49
CA SER A 167 -2.59 1.53 -16.44
C SER A 167 -1.82 1.80 -17.73
N ASN A 168 -2.45 1.61 -18.89
CA ASN A 168 -1.89 1.85 -20.23
C ASN A 168 -0.60 2.68 -20.19
N PRO A 169 0.58 2.07 -20.22
CA PRO A 169 1.79 2.86 -20.17
C PRO A 169 1.87 3.62 -21.48
N VAL A 170 1.84 4.92 -21.37
CA VAL A 170 2.20 5.79 -22.47
C VAL A 170 3.71 5.70 -22.59
N THR A 171 4.20 5.31 -23.76
CA THR A 171 5.62 5.39 -24.06
C THR A 171 5.91 6.78 -24.55
N THR A 172 6.75 7.49 -23.84
CA THR A 172 7.30 8.76 -24.30
C THR A 172 8.50 8.46 -25.21
N THR A 173 8.41 8.89 -26.45
CA THR A 173 9.51 8.79 -27.43
C THR A 173 10.04 10.18 -27.69
N VAL A 174 11.36 10.32 -27.70
CA VAL A 174 12.05 11.55 -28.07
C VAL A 174 12.74 11.32 -29.42
N VAL A 175 12.47 12.22 -30.37
CA VAL A 175 13.10 12.25 -31.68
C VAL A 175 13.76 13.60 -31.89
N TYR A 176 14.79 13.63 -32.72
CA TYR A 176 15.54 14.85 -32.98
C TYR A 176 15.13 15.58 -34.25
N ASP A 177 14.37 14.88 -35.11
CA ASP A 177 13.78 15.47 -36.30
C ASP A 177 12.25 15.38 -36.24
N ALA A 178 11.57 16.41 -36.72
CA ALA A 178 10.11 16.42 -36.80
C ALA A 178 9.58 15.40 -37.78
N ASP A 179 10.35 15.06 -38.80
CA ASP A 179 9.98 14.08 -39.81
C ASP A 179 9.98 12.63 -39.28
N ASP A 180 10.65 12.40 -38.13
CA ASP A 180 10.65 11.11 -37.45
C ASP A 180 9.40 10.89 -36.59
N ILE A 181 8.51 11.88 -36.51
CA ILE A 181 7.23 11.73 -35.77
C ILE A 181 6.25 10.95 -36.66
N PRO A 182 5.70 9.81 -36.19
CA PRO A 182 4.72 9.06 -36.96
C PRO A 182 3.50 9.92 -37.29
N SER A 183 2.98 9.77 -38.54
CA SER A 183 1.90 10.60 -39.05
C SER A 183 0.54 10.40 -38.35
N ASP A 184 0.41 9.33 -37.56
CA ASP A 184 -0.76 9.02 -36.71
C ASP A 184 -0.72 9.66 -35.33
N ILE A 185 0.34 10.40 -35.03
CA ILE A 185 0.49 11.14 -33.76
C ILE A 185 -0.13 12.53 -33.90
N GLU A 186 -1.24 12.77 -33.20
CA GLU A 186 -1.97 14.05 -33.25
C GLU A 186 -1.35 15.18 -32.41
N GLY A 187 -0.40 14.84 -31.52
CA GLY A 187 0.23 15.85 -30.65
C GLY A 187 1.62 15.49 -30.20
N PHE A 188 2.48 16.50 -30.15
CA PHE A 188 3.84 16.36 -29.64
C PHE A 188 4.29 17.65 -28.94
N ASP A 189 5.23 17.50 -27.99
CA ASP A 189 5.87 18.64 -27.32
C ASP A 189 7.20 18.95 -27.99
N VAL A 190 7.55 20.25 -28.05
CA VAL A 190 8.82 20.71 -28.56
C VAL A 190 9.77 20.95 -27.39
N ILE A 191 10.88 20.24 -27.35
CA ILE A 191 11.93 20.44 -26.36
C ILE A 191 12.88 21.52 -26.87
N ARG A 192 13.06 22.59 -26.08
CA ARG A 192 13.91 23.72 -26.42
C ARG A 192 15.09 23.83 -25.47
N ASN A 193 16.21 24.34 -25.96
CA ASN A 193 17.37 24.67 -25.14
C ASN A 193 17.13 26.01 -24.39
N LYS A 194 18.11 26.41 -23.58
CA LYS A 194 18.06 27.67 -22.83
C LYS A 194 18.03 28.92 -23.70
N THR A 195 18.46 28.83 -24.95
CA THR A 195 18.45 29.91 -25.95
C THR A 195 17.16 29.95 -26.75
N GLY A 196 16.26 28.98 -26.54
CA GLY A 196 14.95 28.93 -27.20
C GLY A 196 14.93 28.09 -28.49
N ASP A 197 16.09 27.54 -28.92
CA ASP A 197 16.18 26.73 -30.11
C ASP A 197 15.59 25.34 -29.87
N THR A 198 14.90 24.80 -30.85
CA THR A 198 14.36 23.44 -30.81
C THR A 198 15.50 22.44 -30.88
N ILE A 199 15.58 21.52 -29.91
CA ILE A 199 16.60 20.50 -29.82
C ILE A 199 16.04 19.07 -30.00
N ALA A 200 14.75 18.86 -29.74
CA ALA A 200 14.08 17.60 -29.93
C ALA A 200 12.57 17.75 -29.90
N TYR A 201 11.88 16.70 -30.26
CA TYR A 201 10.43 16.57 -30.17
C TYR A 201 10.11 15.37 -29.29
N GLN A 202 9.06 15.50 -28.48
CA GLN A 202 8.60 14.43 -27.59
C GLN A 202 7.13 14.15 -27.89
N TYR A 203 6.83 12.92 -28.18
CA TYR A 203 5.45 12.48 -28.35
C TYR A 203 5.14 11.24 -27.52
N GLN A 204 3.86 11.02 -27.30
CA GLN A 204 3.39 9.89 -26.51
C GLN A 204 2.63 8.92 -27.40
N THR A 205 3.04 7.67 -27.37
CA THR A 205 2.28 6.58 -27.99
C THR A 205 1.60 5.77 -26.89
N ALA A 206 0.30 5.53 -27.07
CA ALA A 206 -0.37 4.53 -26.24
C ALA A 206 0.29 3.18 -26.51
N ARG A 207 0.93 2.60 -25.51
CA ARG A 207 1.31 1.19 -25.60
C ARG A 207 0.05 0.38 -25.84
N ARG A 208 0.19 -0.69 -26.63
CA ARG A 208 -0.79 -1.76 -26.75
C ARG A 208 -1.38 -2.01 -25.37
N ARG A 209 -2.70 -2.09 -25.26
CA ARG A 209 -3.36 -2.42 -23.97
C ARG A 209 -2.60 -3.53 -23.30
N PRO A 210 -2.31 -3.44 -22.00
CA PRO A 210 -1.74 -4.56 -21.28
C PRO A 210 -2.51 -5.82 -21.63
N ASP A 211 -1.80 -6.92 -21.75
CA ASP A 211 -2.42 -8.21 -21.97
C ASP A 211 -3.57 -8.38 -20.97
N PRO A 212 -4.81 -8.59 -21.42
CA PRO A 212 -5.94 -8.80 -20.52
C PRO A 212 -5.67 -9.89 -19.48
N ASP A 213 -4.79 -10.83 -19.80
CA ASP A 213 -4.43 -11.95 -18.92
C ASP A 213 -3.52 -11.54 -17.76
N THR A 214 -2.89 -10.39 -17.83
CA THR A 214 -1.95 -9.90 -16.81
C THR A 214 -2.37 -8.60 -16.15
N TRP A 215 -3.36 -7.91 -16.71
CA TRP A 215 -3.82 -6.62 -16.20
C TRP A 215 -5.01 -6.78 -15.24
N HIS A 216 -4.74 -6.68 -13.95
CA HIS A 216 -5.69 -6.89 -12.85
C HIS A 216 -5.59 -5.78 -11.81
N PRO A 217 -6.00 -4.54 -12.17
CA PRO A 217 -5.92 -3.40 -11.27
C PRO A 217 -6.74 -3.60 -9.99
N GLU A 218 -7.81 -4.39 -10.03
CA GLU A 218 -8.62 -4.75 -8.87
C GLU A 218 -7.83 -5.60 -7.86
N ILE A 219 -7.01 -6.55 -8.34
CA ILE A 219 -6.14 -7.38 -7.50
C ILE A 219 -5.05 -6.51 -6.86
N ALA A 220 -4.36 -5.71 -7.67
CA ALA A 220 -3.34 -4.80 -7.18
C ALA A 220 -3.91 -3.81 -6.17
N ALA A 221 -5.06 -3.21 -6.45
CA ALA A 221 -5.72 -2.27 -5.55
C ALA A 221 -6.07 -2.93 -4.21
N ARG A 222 -6.53 -4.19 -4.22
CA ARG A 222 -6.79 -4.97 -3.00
C ARG A 222 -5.52 -5.23 -2.20
N ILE A 223 -4.42 -5.61 -2.86
CA ILE A 223 -3.13 -5.82 -2.21
C ILE A 223 -2.64 -4.54 -1.54
N TRP A 224 -2.71 -3.41 -2.25
CA TRP A 224 -2.31 -2.11 -1.70
C TRP A 224 -3.19 -1.65 -0.54
N ALA A 225 -4.51 -1.87 -0.62
CA ALA A 225 -5.44 -1.57 0.46
C ALA A 225 -5.12 -2.39 1.72
N LEU A 226 -4.90 -3.69 1.57
CA LEU A 226 -4.51 -4.57 2.67
C LEU A 226 -3.14 -4.18 3.26
N SER A 227 -2.19 -3.79 2.42
CA SER A 227 -0.88 -3.29 2.89
C SER A 227 -1.05 -2.04 3.74
N ARG A 228 -1.83 -1.05 3.28
CA ARG A 228 -2.12 0.18 4.06
C ARG A 228 -2.79 -0.13 5.39
N VAL A 229 -3.82 -0.97 5.37
CA VAL A 229 -4.49 -1.40 6.62
C VAL A 229 -3.53 -2.05 7.59
N ARG A 230 -2.59 -2.88 7.08
CA ARG A 230 -1.55 -3.50 7.91
C ARG A 230 -0.57 -2.48 8.48
N THR A 231 -0.16 -1.50 7.69
CA THR A 231 0.73 -0.42 8.16
C THR A 231 0.05 0.42 9.25
N LEU A 232 -1.25 0.68 9.11
CA LEU A 232 -2.03 1.45 10.07
C LEU A 232 -2.37 0.67 11.34
N ASN A 233 -2.74 -0.60 11.19
CA ASN A 233 -3.28 -1.43 12.27
C ASN A 233 -2.83 -2.89 12.11
N THR A 234 -1.58 -3.18 12.47
CA THR A 234 -0.99 -4.51 12.33
C THR A 234 -1.38 -5.43 13.49
N PRO A 235 -1.66 -6.71 13.24
CA PRO A 235 -1.72 -7.70 14.30
C PRO A 235 -0.32 -7.89 14.90
N ILE A 236 -0.26 -8.03 16.21
CA ILE A 236 0.97 -8.34 16.94
C ILE A 236 0.82 -9.68 17.66
N ALA A 237 1.93 -10.31 17.98
CA ALA A 237 1.94 -11.48 18.84
C ALA A 237 1.85 -11.07 20.31
N ASP A 238 1.18 -11.89 21.08
CA ASP A 238 1.28 -11.85 22.55
C ASP A 238 2.62 -12.52 22.93
N PRO A 239 3.55 -11.83 23.56
CA PRO A 239 4.86 -12.35 23.89
C PRO A 239 4.81 -13.53 24.85
N THR A 240 3.73 -13.68 25.62
CA THR A 240 3.56 -14.78 26.57
C THR A 240 3.04 -16.04 25.92
N THR A 241 2.08 -15.91 25.01
CA THR A 241 1.37 -17.07 24.43
C THR A 241 1.81 -17.40 23.01
N GLY A 242 2.50 -16.48 22.31
CA GLY A 242 2.86 -16.60 20.90
C GLY A 242 1.67 -16.56 19.93
N LYS A 243 0.45 -16.33 20.45
CA LYS A 243 -0.76 -16.14 19.64
C LYS A 243 -0.93 -14.67 19.25
N ASN A 244 -1.90 -14.41 18.39
CA ASN A 244 -2.25 -13.01 18.12
C ASN A 244 -2.79 -12.35 19.40
N ALA A 245 -2.21 -11.21 19.75
CA ALA A 245 -2.71 -10.38 20.83
C ALA A 245 -4.07 -9.75 20.46
N THR A 246 -4.84 -9.39 21.47
CA THR A 246 -6.06 -8.58 21.27
C THR A 246 -5.73 -7.16 20.88
N THR A 247 -4.63 -6.63 21.42
CA THR A 247 -4.09 -5.32 21.02
C THR A 247 -3.46 -5.36 19.64
N LYS A 248 -3.33 -4.21 19.03
CA LYS A 248 -2.72 -4.04 17.71
C LYS A 248 -1.49 -3.15 17.81
N GLY A 249 -0.62 -3.26 16.83
CA GLY A 249 0.43 -2.31 16.55
C GLY A 249 0.09 -1.46 15.32
N GLY A 250 1.07 -0.78 14.76
CA GLY A 250 0.92 0.05 13.57
C GLY A 250 0.84 1.54 13.87
N ALA A 251 0.73 2.33 12.81
CA ALA A 251 0.82 3.78 12.94
C ALA A 251 -0.27 4.40 13.83
N LEU A 252 -1.49 3.84 13.82
CA LEU A 252 -2.61 4.27 14.69
C LEU A 252 -2.39 3.99 16.19
N ARG A 253 -1.36 3.25 16.54
CA ARG A 253 -1.02 2.91 17.93
C ARG A 253 0.25 3.63 18.37
N MET A 254 0.58 4.70 17.68
CA MET A 254 1.74 5.54 17.96
C MET A 254 1.30 6.92 18.43
N ASN A 255 2.12 7.52 19.26
CA ASN A 255 1.91 8.92 19.61
C ASN A 255 2.23 9.79 18.37
N SER A 256 1.38 10.77 18.07
CA SER A 256 1.56 11.72 16.96
C SER A 256 2.89 12.48 17.02
N ARG A 257 3.49 12.62 18.21
CA ARG A 257 4.81 13.24 18.39
C ARG A 257 5.97 12.33 17.98
N THR A 258 5.74 11.03 17.92
CA THR A 258 6.77 10.03 17.62
C THR A 258 6.65 9.47 16.21
N LEU A 259 5.47 9.56 15.60
CA LEU A 259 5.24 9.19 14.21
C LEU A 259 5.71 10.32 13.30
N LEU A 260 6.78 10.08 12.52
CA LEU A 260 7.36 11.09 11.63
C LEU A 260 6.78 11.01 10.21
N ALA A 261 6.62 9.81 9.67
CA ALA A 261 6.08 9.59 8.34
C ALA A 261 5.60 8.16 8.12
N ILE A 262 4.71 8.00 7.14
CA ILE A 262 4.32 6.70 6.58
C ILE A 262 4.61 6.75 5.09
N HIS A 263 5.30 5.74 4.58
CA HIS A 263 5.58 5.61 3.16
C HIS A 263 5.44 4.15 2.70
N GLY A 264 4.38 3.88 1.93
CA GLY A 264 4.05 2.52 1.51
C GLY A 264 3.72 1.62 2.70
N ASP A 265 4.57 0.64 2.94
CA ASP A 265 4.49 -0.31 4.05
C ASP A 265 5.49 0.00 5.18
N ALA A 266 6.17 1.14 5.12
CA ALA A 266 7.14 1.56 6.11
C ALA A 266 6.61 2.71 6.99
N ILE A 267 6.96 2.67 8.28
CA ILE A 267 6.70 3.70 9.27
C ILE A 267 8.05 4.24 9.74
N TYR A 268 8.18 5.56 9.75
CA TYR A 268 9.34 6.28 10.27
C TYR A 268 8.98 6.89 11.62
N THR A 269 9.81 6.65 12.62
CA THR A 269 9.53 7.04 14.01
C THR A 269 10.74 7.63 14.67
N SER A 270 10.54 8.50 15.66
CA SER A 270 11.62 9.05 16.47
C SER A 270 12.09 8.12 17.60
N ASN A 271 11.34 7.06 17.88
CA ASN A 271 11.68 6.01 18.83
C ASN A 271 11.14 4.67 18.36
N VAL A 272 11.72 3.59 18.84
CA VAL A 272 11.25 2.24 18.52
C VAL A 272 9.98 1.95 19.32
N PRO A 273 8.84 1.67 18.64
CA PRO A 273 7.62 1.34 19.37
C PRO A 273 7.74 -0.09 19.97
N PRO A 274 7.38 -0.29 21.24
CA PRO A 274 7.55 -1.59 21.91
C PRO A 274 6.90 -2.76 21.15
N TRP A 275 5.75 -2.55 20.53
CA TRP A 275 5.05 -3.59 19.77
C TRP A 275 5.80 -4.06 18.51
N ALA A 276 6.77 -3.30 18.00
CA ALA A 276 7.56 -3.66 16.82
C ALA A 276 8.84 -4.44 17.16
N LEU A 277 9.20 -4.53 18.43
CA LEU A 277 10.32 -5.34 18.87
C LEU A 277 10.04 -6.83 18.71
N PRO A 278 11.07 -7.67 18.56
CA PRO A 278 10.92 -9.12 18.58
C PRO A 278 10.23 -9.62 19.87
N VAL A 279 9.48 -10.71 19.75
CA VAL A 279 8.84 -11.35 20.92
C VAL A 279 9.85 -11.69 22.00
N ALA A 280 11.06 -12.11 21.62
CA ALA A 280 12.15 -12.40 22.56
C ALA A 280 12.59 -11.19 23.40
N GLN A 281 12.26 -9.98 22.96
CA GLN A 281 12.50 -8.71 23.64
C GLN A 281 11.20 -8.12 24.26
N GLY A 282 10.17 -8.95 24.44
CA GLY A 282 8.88 -8.54 24.97
C GLY A 282 7.98 -7.79 23.99
N GLY A 283 8.33 -7.74 22.72
CA GLY A 283 7.56 -7.07 21.68
C GLY A 283 6.54 -7.96 20.97
N GLY A 284 6.03 -7.49 19.85
CA GLY A 284 4.94 -8.14 19.10
C GLY A 284 5.34 -8.76 17.76
N ASP A 285 6.62 -8.71 17.35
CA ASP A 285 7.11 -9.34 16.13
C ASP A 285 7.54 -10.79 16.41
N ASP A 286 6.73 -11.74 15.96
CA ASP A 286 7.00 -13.19 16.03
C ASP A 286 7.65 -13.75 14.76
N GLY A 287 8.15 -12.88 13.89
CA GLY A 287 8.80 -13.26 12.62
C GLY A 287 7.83 -13.69 11.52
N LYS A 288 6.51 -13.74 11.78
CA LYS A 288 5.52 -14.16 10.78
C LYS A 288 5.27 -13.07 9.73
N ASP A 289 4.84 -13.49 8.56
CA ASP A 289 4.43 -12.57 7.50
C ASP A 289 3.27 -11.67 7.93
N GLY A 290 3.36 -10.39 7.53
CA GLY A 290 2.35 -9.38 7.85
C GLY A 290 2.50 -8.75 9.23
N ARG A 291 3.59 -9.02 9.96
CA ARG A 291 4.04 -8.21 11.10
C ARG A 291 4.82 -6.99 10.61
N LEU A 292 4.71 -5.89 11.34
CA LEU A 292 5.66 -4.79 11.21
C LEU A 292 6.83 -5.08 12.15
N ARG A 293 8.02 -4.92 11.63
CA ARG A 293 9.27 -5.14 12.36
C ARG A 293 10.22 -3.98 12.21
N VAL A 294 11.08 -3.79 13.19
CA VAL A 294 12.13 -2.78 13.11
C VAL A 294 13.15 -3.21 12.08
N LYS A 295 13.41 -2.36 11.10
CA LYS A 295 14.51 -2.57 10.13
C LYS A 295 15.86 -2.16 10.70
N GLY A 296 15.88 -1.07 11.46
CA GLY A 296 17.07 -0.57 12.11
C GLY A 296 16.83 0.79 12.76
N VAL A 297 17.79 1.20 13.55
CA VAL A 297 17.79 2.49 14.27
C VAL A 297 19.00 3.30 13.82
N LEU A 298 18.75 4.43 13.18
CA LEU A 298 19.82 5.34 12.75
C LEU A 298 20.20 6.30 13.88
N PRO A 299 21.49 6.52 14.13
CA PRO A 299 21.96 7.41 15.19
C PRO A 299 21.80 8.88 14.81
N GLY A 300 21.57 9.72 15.81
CA GLY A 300 21.61 11.18 15.73
C GLY A 300 20.39 11.83 15.06
N PRO A 301 20.37 13.15 15.00
CA PRO A 301 19.33 13.88 14.28
C PRO A 301 19.51 13.66 12.78
N LEU A 302 18.42 13.28 12.11
CA LEU A 302 18.36 13.09 10.66
C LEU A 302 17.37 14.09 10.07
N GLU A 303 17.68 14.58 8.89
CA GLU A 303 16.72 15.33 8.11
C GLU A 303 15.64 14.41 7.54
N ALA A 304 14.39 14.86 7.56
CA ALA A 304 13.29 14.12 6.98
C ALA A 304 13.46 14.00 5.46
N PRO A 305 13.42 12.77 4.91
CA PRO A 305 13.64 12.56 3.48
C PRO A 305 12.54 13.20 2.66
N GLN A 306 12.92 13.99 1.67
CA GLN A 306 11.99 14.71 0.79
C GLN A 306 11.68 13.93 -0.49
N THR A 307 12.58 13.07 -0.94
CA THR A 307 12.49 12.32 -2.19
C THR A 307 12.37 10.81 -1.99
N GLY A 308 11.93 10.10 -3.02
CA GLY A 308 11.89 8.63 -3.00
C GLY A 308 13.26 7.98 -2.88
N SER A 309 14.28 8.58 -3.50
CA SER A 309 15.67 8.10 -3.43
C SER A 309 16.27 8.28 -2.04
N GLU A 310 16.03 9.41 -1.39
CA GLU A 310 16.48 9.64 -0.01
C GLU A 310 15.84 8.67 0.97
N ARG A 311 14.52 8.38 0.81
CA ARG A 311 13.83 7.37 1.62
C ARG A 311 14.41 5.97 1.42
N ALA A 312 14.73 5.61 0.18
CA ALA A 312 15.34 4.32 -0.11
C ALA A 312 16.74 4.20 0.53
N ALA A 313 17.55 5.25 0.42
CA ALA A 313 18.87 5.29 1.04
C ALA A 313 18.81 5.19 2.57
N LEU A 314 17.88 5.91 3.22
CA LEU A 314 17.68 5.81 4.67
C LEU A 314 17.22 4.40 5.08
N SER A 315 16.33 3.77 4.31
CA SER A 315 15.90 2.40 4.59
C SER A 315 17.03 1.40 4.49
N GLU A 316 17.90 1.54 3.48
CA GLU A 316 19.09 0.70 3.31
C GLU A 316 20.11 0.91 4.44
N GLN A 317 20.38 2.16 4.83
CA GLN A 317 21.24 2.46 5.97
C GLN A 317 20.69 1.86 7.27
N ALA A 318 19.39 1.96 7.51
CA ALA A 318 18.76 1.36 8.68
C ALA A 318 18.89 -0.17 8.71
N GLU A 319 18.73 -0.83 7.56
CA GLU A 319 18.93 -2.29 7.43
C GLU A 319 20.38 -2.70 7.74
N GLN A 320 21.38 -1.88 7.36
CA GLN A 320 22.79 -2.14 7.63
C GLN A 320 23.15 -1.96 9.11
N VAL A 321 22.56 -0.96 9.77
CA VAL A 321 22.79 -0.70 11.20
C VAL A 321 22.08 -1.74 12.07
N GLY A 322 20.87 -2.14 11.67
CA GLY A 322 20.04 -3.06 12.44
C GLY A 322 19.56 -2.48 13.78
N LEU A 323 19.15 -3.36 14.68
CA LEU A 323 18.81 -3.00 16.06
C LEU A 323 20.09 -2.89 16.90
N PRO A 324 20.24 -1.83 17.74
CA PRO A 324 21.32 -1.78 18.70
C PRO A 324 21.27 -2.98 19.67
N GLU A 325 22.40 -3.59 19.95
CA GLU A 325 22.48 -4.70 20.90
C GLU A 325 22.01 -4.32 22.32
N GLU A 326 22.11 -3.03 22.68
CA GLU A 326 21.72 -2.49 23.97
C GLU A 326 20.21 -2.26 24.15
N ALA A 327 19.39 -2.40 23.10
CA ALA A 327 17.93 -2.40 23.24
C ALA A 327 17.38 -3.67 23.94
N THR A 328 18.28 -4.53 24.41
CA THR A 328 17.97 -5.81 25.04
C THR A 328 18.13 -5.83 26.57
N SER A 329 18.52 -4.71 27.18
CA SER A 329 18.71 -4.65 28.64
C SER A 329 18.26 -3.30 29.21
N ASP A 330 16.98 -3.23 29.54
CA ASP A 330 16.47 -2.48 30.70
C ASP A 330 15.05 -2.95 31.05
#